data_8c945f9c64b8688b045ec27dacab5450
#
_entry.id   8c945f9c64b8688b045ec27dacab5450
#
_cell.length_a   1.000
_cell.length_b   1.000
_cell.length_c   1.000
_cell.angle_alpha   90.00
_cell.angle_beta   90.00
_cell.angle_gamma   90.00
#
_symmetry.space_group_name_H-M   'P 1'
#
loop_
_entity.id
_entity.type
_entity.pdbx_description
1 polymer ?
#
loop_
_entity_poly.entity_id
_entity_poly.type
_entity_poly.pdbx_seq_one_letter_code
_entity_poly.pdbx_strand_id
1 'polypeptide(L)'
;DVPPMRLSNLLRDQVRGRLAVARRAGGHETDAKLCVFYSKYAENSIHHLNGSPIDDYIPAFEKIIGRGYQIMLTGDSGRRDDLVQRFKGMVVNEEALSISRDLFNMYAATEADIFVGDNGGGAFLSSINTKHQLVMNSYPFLSSVPNAWIFHMWAHYEDGRPVPYDELATTYASYDPGHNIHVEPNDMDDILAAVEFFLDEIDAPSEGIGGSKLVLEWPTVSLFRMSN
;
A
#
# COMPACT_ATOMS: atom_id res chain seq x y z
N ASP A 1 17.26 9.20 -16.67
CA ASP A 1 16.08 8.32 -16.74
C ASP A 1 16.52 6.88 -16.51
N VAL A 2 16.04 6.27 -15.45
CA VAL A 2 16.23 4.84 -15.21
C VAL A 2 15.19 4.10 -16.08
N PRO A 3 15.60 3.19 -16.97
CA PRO A 3 14.63 2.46 -17.78
C PRO A 3 13.71 1.63 -16.88
N PRO A 4 12.42 1.53 -17.19
CA PRO A 4 11.50 0.73 -16.40
C PRO A 4 11.96 -0.73 -16.38
N MET A 5 11.88 -1.34 -15.21
CA MET A 5 12.14 -2.75 -15.03
C MET A 5 11.09 -3.58 -15.78
N ARG A 6 11.48 -4.61 -16.49
CA ARG A 6 10.55 -5.43 -17.29
C ARG A 6 10.84 -6.91 -17.14
N LEU A 7 9.80 -7.68 -16.93
CA LEU A 7 9.85 -9.13 -17.09
C LEU A 7 9.86 -9.53 -18.58
N SER A 8 10.45 -10.67 -18.89
CA SER A 8 10.28 -11.25 -20.22
C SER A 8 8.79 -11.60 -20.48
N ASN A 9 8.38 -11.55 -21.74
CA ASN A 9 6.98 -11.87 -22.10
C ASN A 9 6.58 -13.28 -21.60
N LEU A 10 7.49 -14.25 -21.71
CA LEU A 10 7.23 -15.62 -21.25
C LEU A 10 6.89 -15.69 -19.76
N LEU A 11 7.68 -15.03 -18.90
CA LEU A 11 7.44 -15.00 -17.45
C LEU A 11 6.17 -14.23 -17.11
N ARG A 12 5.95 -13.12 -17.81
CA ARG A 12 4.73 -12.32 -17.65
C ARG A 12 3.48 -13.15 -17.96
N ASP A 13 3.45 -13.81 -19.10
CA ASP A 13 2.31 -14.61 -19.55
C ASP A 13 2.08 -15.82 -18.64
N GLN A 14 3.16 -16.42 -18.12
CA GLN A 14 3.07 -17.50 -17.14
C GLN A 14 2.35 -17.04 -15.86
N VAL A 15 2.75 -15.93 -15.27
CA VAL A 15 2.13 -15.42 -14.03
C VAL A 15 0.70 -14.97 -14.30
N ARG A 16 0.46 -14.24 -15.40
CA ARG A 16 -0.89 -13.82 -15.80
C ARG A 16 -1.83 -15.01 -15.96
N GLY A 17 -1.37 -16.09 -16.58
CA GLY A 17 -2.15 -17.33 -16.69
C GLY A 17 -2.53 -17.93 -15.33
N ARG A 18 -1.61 -17.96 -14.37
CA ARG A 18 -1.87 -18.46 -13.01
C ARG A 18 -2.83 -17.57 -12.22
N LEU A 19 -2.70 -16.25 -12.34
CA LEU A 19 -3.66 -15.29 -11.77
C LEU A 19 -5.08 -15.52 -12.31
N ALA A 20 -5.21 -15.69 -13.61
CA ALA A 20 -6.51 -16.00 -14.24
C ALA A 20 -7.09 -17.34 -13.79
N VAL A 21 -6.25 -18.37 -13.59
CA VAL A 21 -6.68 -19.66 -13.04
C VAL A 21 -7.18 -19.49 -11.62
N ALA A 22 -6.45 -18.78 -10.77
CA ALA A 22 -6.84 -18.55 -9.38
C ALA A 22 -8.21 -17.80 -9.31
N ARG A 23 -8.41 -16.75 -10.11
CA ARG A 23 -9.69 -16.03 -10.18
C ARG A 23 -10.84 -16.94 -10.57
N ARG A 24 -10.68 -17.72 -11.63
CA ARG A 24 -11.73 -18.67 -12.08
C ARG A 24 -12.06 -19.72 -11.04
N ALA A 25 -11.05 -20.24 -10.32
CA ALA A 25 -11.26 -21.18 -9.22
C ALA A 25 -12.06 -20.56 -8.08
N GLY A 26 -11.96 -19.24 -7.88
CA GLY A 26 -12.76 -18.47 -6.94
C GLY A 26 -14.16 -18.07 -7.47
N GLY A 27 -14.48 -18.36 -8.74
CA GLY A 27 -15.77 -18.00 -9.34
C GLY A 27 -15.82 -16.56 -9.90
N HIS A 28 -14.65 -15.93 -10.15
CA HIS A 28 -14.55 -14.54 -10.64
C HIS A 28 -14.22 -14.50 -12.14
N GLU A 29 -14.56 -13.39 -12.78
CA GLU A 29 -14.18 -13.14 -14.18
C GLU A 29 -12.65 -13.12 -14.36
N THR A 30 -12.20 -13.35 -15.61
CA THR A 30 -10.77 -13.48 -15.89
C THR A 30 -10.02 -12.15 -15.96
N ASP A 31 -10.73 -11.06 -16.22
CA ASP A 31 -10.12 -9.74 -16.31
C ASP A 31 -10.31 -8.96 -15.00
N ALA A 32 -9.21 -8.68 -14.35
CA ALA A 32 -9.15 -7.83 -13.17
C ALA A 32 -7.88 -6.99 -13.23
N LYS A 33 -7.96 -5.76 -12.78
CA LYS A 33 -6.80 -4.92 -12.49
C LYS A 33 -6.01 -5.54 -11.34
N LEU A 34 -4.75 -5.18 -11.19
CA LEU A 34 -3.87 -5.72 -10.15
C LEU A 34 -3.55 -4.67 -9.11
N CYS A 35 -3.73 -5.02 -7.85
CA CYS A 35 -3.27 -4.28 -6.70
C CYS A 35 -2.13 -5.06 -6.04
N VAL A 36 -0.96 -4.47 -5.89
CA VAL A 36 0.04 -4.97 -4.96
C VAL A 36 -0.28 -4.46 -3.58
N PHE A 37 -0.37 -5.37 -2.62
CA PHE A 37 -0.43 -5.02 -1.22
C PHE A 37 0.87 -5.43 -0.52
N TYR A 38 1.44 -4.52 0.26
CA TYR A 38 2.65 -4.74 1.01
C TYR A 38 2.46 -4.39 2.48
N SER A 39 2.80 -5.32 3.36
CA SER A 39 2.80 -5.09 4.81
C SER A 39 4.14 -5.48 5.41
N LYS A 40 4.54 -4.73 6.43
CA LYS A 40 5.73 -4.93 7.24
C LYS A 40 5.42 -5.37 8.67
N TYR A 41 4.17 -5.63 8.98
CA TYR A 41 3.78 -5.98 10.32
C TYR A 41 4.33 -7.35 10.72
N ALA A 42 5.24 -7.36 11.70
CA ALA A 42 5.68 -8.56 12.38
C ALA A 42 5.44 -8.37 13.88
N GLU A 43 4.62 -9.23 14.49
CA GLU A 43 4.26 -9.18 15.91
C GLU A 43 5.46 -9.11 16.88
N ASN A 44 6.62 -9.59 16.44
CA ASN A 44 7.86 -9.63 17.24
C ASN A 44 8.91 -8.61 16.75
N SER A 45 8.55 -7.66 15.91
CA SER A 45 9.49 -6.64 15.47
C SER A 45 9.79 -5.67 16.60
N ILE A 46 11.07 -5.44 16.86
CA ILE A 46 11.53 -4.35 17.76
C ILE A 46 11.19 -2.96 17.19
N HIS A 47 10.72 -2.89 15.96
CA HIS A 47 10.30 -1.69 15.28
C HIS A 47 8.78 -1.57 15.36
N HIS A 48 8.25 -1.16 16.50
CA HIS A 48 6.82 -0.90 16.77
C HIS A 48 6.17 0.12 15.82
N LEU A 49 6.97 0.75 14.94
CA LEU A 49 6.56 1.77 13.98
C LEU A 49 6.42 1.23 12.55
N ASN A 50 6.17 -0.06 12.36
CA ASN A 50 6.29 -0.70 11.06
C ASN A 50 4.98 -1.11 10.40
N GLY A 51 3.86 -0.53 10.78
CA GLY A 51 2.59 -0.79 10.12
C GLY A 51 1.49 -1.28 11.08
N SER A 52 0.29 -1.32 10.55
CA SER A 52 -0.90 -1.79 11.25
C SER A 52 -1.02 -3.30 11.16
N PRO A 53 -1.71 -3.96 12.12
CA PRO A 53 -2.09 -5.36 11.99
C PRO A 53 -2.77 -5.61 10.65
N ILE A 54 -2.40 -6.71 9.98
CA ILE A 54 -2.98 -7.00 8.65
C ILE A 54 -4.49 -7.13 8.68
N ASP A 55 -5.07 -7.52 9.80
CA ASP A 55 -6.51 -7.68 9.96
C ASP A 55 -7.25 -6.33 9.86
N ASP A 56 -6.59 -5.22 10.19
CA ASP A 56 -7.14 -3.86 10.05
C ASP A 56 -7.29 -3.45 8.58
N TYR A 57 -6.60 -4.13 7.66
CA TYR A 57 -6.74 -3.91 6.22
C TYR A 57 -7.87 -4.70 5.57
N ILE A 58 -8.53 -5.62 6.29
CA ILE A 58 -9.56 -6.48 5.70
C ILE A 58 -10.71 -5.69 5.06
N PRO A 59 -11.28 -4.66 5.70
CA PRO A 59 -12.31 -3.83 5.07
C PRO A 59 -11.81 -3.11 3.82
N ALA A 60 -10.56 -2.65 3.83
CA ALA A 60 -9.93 -2.04 2.67
C ALA A 60 -9.76 -3.04 1.51
N PHE A 61 -9.42 -4.31 1.79
CA PHE A 61 -9.39 -5.35 0.76
C PHE A 61 -10.74 -5.55 0.10
N GLU A 62 -11.82 -5.55 0.88
CA GLU A 62 -13.19 -5.67 0.35
C GLU A 62 -13.52 -4.51 -0.61
N LYS A 63 -13.07 -3.29 -0.31
CA LYS A 63 -13.23 -2.13 -1.19
C LYS A 63 -12.40 -2.25 -2.46
N ILE A 64 -11.12 -2.60 -2.35
CA ILE A 64 -10.21 -2.80 -3.49
C ILE A 64 -10.77 -3.86 -4.44
N ILE A 65 -11.23 -5.00 -3.89
CA ILE A 65 -11.85 -6.07 -4.67
C ILE A 65 -13.16 -5.61 -5.32
N GLY A 66 -13.99 -4.86 -4.58
CA GLY A 66 -15.24 -4.27 -5.08
C GLY A 66 -15.05 -3.30 -6.26
N ARG A 67 -13.84 -2.70 -6.41
CA ARG A 67 -13.43 -1.87 -7.56
C ARG A 67 -12.80 -2.68 -8.70
N GLY A 68 -12.85 -4.02 -8.64
CA GLY A 68 -12.37 -4.91 -9.70
C GLY A 68 -10.87 -5.20 -9.68
N TYR A 69 -10.20 -5.03 -8.54
CA TYR A 69 -8.80 -5.39 -8.40
C TYR A 69 -8.63 -6.77 -7.78
N GLN A 70 -7.66 -7.54 -8.28
CA GLN A 70 -7.10 -8.71 -7.62
C GLN A 70 -5.87 -8.28 -6.83
N ILE A 71 -5.77 -8.72 -5.58
CA ILE A 71 -4.71 -8.32 -4.65
C ILE A 71 -3.59 -9.36 -4.62
N MET A 72 -2.36 -8.92 -4.83
CA MET A 72 -1.14 -9.70 -4.65
C MET A 72 -0.50 -9.34 -3.31
N LEU A 73 -0.50 -10.28 -2.35
CA LEU A 73 0.08 -10.06 -1.01
C LEU A 73 1.60 -10.21 -1.06
N THR A 74 2.31 -9.17 -0.64
CA THR A 74 3.77 -9.14 -0.57
C THR A 74 4.26 -8.72 0.83
N GLY A 75 5.55 -8.87 1.10
CA GLY A 75 6.08 -8.59 2.43
C GLY A 75 5.64 -9.64 3.46
N ASP A 76 5.37 -9.22 4.68
CA ASP A 76 4.93 -10.11 5.75
C ASP A 76 3.50 -10.62 5.54
N SER A 77 2.65 -9.83 4.88
CA SER A 77 1.30 -10.25 4.49
C SER A 77 1.27 -11.44 3.53
N GLY A 78 2.32 -11.67 2.76
CA GLY A 78 2.41 -12.82 1.85
C GLY A 78 2.30 -14.19 2.55
N ARG A 79 2.44 -14.25 3.87
CA ARG A 79 2.31 -15.49 4.66
C ARG A 79 0.91 -15.74 5.21
N ARG A 80 -0.08 -14.91 4.87
CA ARG A 80 -1.45 -14.98 5.38
C ARG A 80 -2.35 -15.81 4.47
N ASP A 81 -2.20 -17.14 4.56
CA ASP A 81 -3.01 -18.10 3.80
C ASP A 81 -4.49 -18.04 4.12
N ASP A 82 -4.84 -17.61 5.33
CA ASP A 82 -6.22 -17.38 5.74
C ASP A 82 -6.91 -16.30 4.90
N LEU A 83 -6.21 -15.23 4.54
CA LEU A 83 -6.72 -14.19 3.63
C LEU A 83 -6.90 -14.71 2.21
N VAL A 84 -5.94 -15.52 1.72
CA VAL A 84 -6.06 -16.17 0.42
C VAL A 84 -7.30 -17.08 0.37
N GLN A 85 -7.56 -17.83 1.45
CA GLN A 85 -8.74 -18.70 1.55
C GLN A 85 -10.04 -17.89 1.69
N ARG A 86 -10.04 -16.81 2.47
CA ARG A 86 -11.20 -15.94 2.67
C ARG A 86 -11.67 -15.32 1.36
N PHE A 87 -10.76 -14.79 0.56
CA PHE A 87 -11.08 -14.02 -0.65
C PHE A 87 -10.94 -14.81 -1.96
N LYS A 88 -10.80 -16.12 -1.89
CA LYS A 88 -10.91 -17.12 -2.99
C LYS A 88 -10.53 -16.59 -4.37
N GLY A 89 -9.25 -16.50 -4.65
CA GLY A 89 -8.71 -16.11 -5.95
C GLY A 89 -8.66 -14.60 -6.22
N MET A 90 -9.31 -13.77 -5.40
CA MET A 90 -9.15 -12.30 -5.47
C MET A 90 -8.00 -11.80 -4.61
N VAL A 91 -7.56 -12.59 -3.64
CA VAL A 91 -6.31 -12.37 -2.89
C VAL A 91 -5.40 -13.57 -3.14
N VAL A 92 -4.16 -13.32 -3.51
CA VAL A 92 -3.18 -14.35 -3.84
C VAL A 92 -1.80 -14.03 -3.26
N ASN A 93 -1.05 -15.07 -2.96
CA ASN A 93 0.37 -15.04 -2.62
C ASN A 93 1.17 -15.94 -3.58
N GLU A 94 2.47 -16.04 -3.40
CA GLU A 94 3.35 -16.88 -4.23
C GLU A 94 2.99 -18.36 -4.17
N GLU A 95 2.54 -18.84 -3.01
CA GLU A 95 2.18 -20.25 -2.81
C GLU A 95 0.89 -20.60 -3.56
N ALA A 96 -0.13 -19.77 -3.48
CA ALA A 96 -1.39 -19.93 -4.20
C ALA A 96 -1.18 -19.98 -5.72
N LEU A 97 -0.18 -19.27 -6.24
CA LEU A 97 0.17 -19.30 -7.65
C LEU A 97 1.20 -20.37 -8.00
N SER A 98 1.78 -21.07 -7.02
CA SER A 98 2.86 -22.06 -7.20
C SER A 98 4.04 -21.51 -8.04
N ILE A 99 4.50 -20.31 -7.71
CA ILE A 99 5.68 -19.66 -8.31
C ILE A 99 6.69 -19.29 -7.23
N SER A 100 7.93 -18.98 -7.63
CA SER A 100 8.91 -18.49 -6.67
C SER A 100 8.54 -17.11 -6.16
N ARG A 101 8.90 -16.81 -4.91
CA ARG A 101 8.71 -15.49 -4.28
C ARG A 101 9.34 -14.36 -5.10
N ASP A 102 10.54 -14.60 -5.65
CA ASP A 102 11.22 -13.59 -6.47
C ASP A 102 10.42 -13.25 -7.73
N LEU A 103 9.93 -14.28 -8.44
CA LEU A 103 9.10 -14.06 -9.62
C LEU A 103 7.78 -13.37 -9.26
N PHE A 104 7.16 -13.74 -8.13
CA PHE A 104 5.95 -13.11 -7.63
C PHE A 104 6.16 -11.62 -7.33
N ASN A 105 7.20 -11.29 -6.56
CA ASN A 105 7.51 -9.90 -6.20
C ASN A 105 7.90 -9.06 -7.43
N MET A 106 8.69 -9.64 -8.35
CA MET A 106 9.06 -8.95 -9.59
C MET A 106 7.83 -8.67 -10.46
N TYR A 107 6.93 -9.64 -10.60
CA TYR A 107 5.69 -9.45 -11.35
C TYR A 107 4.81 -8.40 -10.68
N ALA A 108 4.63 -8.48 -9.38
CA ALA A 108 3.87 -7.51 -8.59
C ALA A 108 4.39 -6.07 -8.82
N ALA A 109 5.72 -5.88 -8.74
CA ALA A 109 6.33 -4.57 -8.91
C ALA A 109 6.28 -4.02 -10.35
N THR A 110 6.18 -4.90 -11.38
CA THR A 110 6.25 -4.48 -12.79
C THR A 110 4.91 -4.38 -13.49
N GLU A 111 3.92 -5.14 -13.06
CA GLU A 111 2.66 -5.31 -13.77
C GLU A 111 1.42 -4.81 -12.99
N ALA A 112 1.59 -4.39 -11.73
CA ALA A 112 0.46 -3.89 -10.95
C ALA A 112 -0.02 -2.53 -11.45
N ASP A 113 -1.35 -2.34 -11.42
CA ASP A 113 -1.99 -1.08 -11.76
C ASP A 113 -1.89 -0.10 -10.58
N ILE A 114 -2.03 -0.60 -9.35
CA ILE A 114 -1.93 0.20 -8.13
C ILE A 114 -1.09 -0.51 -7.06
N PHE A 115 -0.52 0.29 -6.17
CA PHE A 115 0.11 -0.15 -4.94
C PHE A 115 -0.65 0.41 -3.73
N VAL A 116 -0.90 -0.45 -2.75
CA VAL A 116 -1.45 -0.07 -1.44
C VAL A 116 -0.66 -0.78 -0.36
N GLY A 117 -0.21 -0.08 0.66
CA GLY A 117 0.49 -0.75 1.75
C GLY A 117 1.41 0.15 2.57
N ASP A 118 2.19 -0.48 3.45
CA ASP A 118 3.07 0.21 4.37
C ASP A 118 4.28 0.82 3.68
N ASN A 119 4.83 1.86 4.29
CA ASN A 119 6.09 2.46 3.87
C ASN A 119 7.24 1.46 4.02
N GLY A 120 7.98 1.21 2.94
CA GLY A 120 9.12 0.30 2.96
C GLY A 120 9.63 -0.12 1.61
N GLY A 121 10.47 -1.17 1.60
CA GLY A 121 11.11 -1.66 0.38
C GLY A 121 10.14 -2.06 -0.73
N GLY A 122 8.97 -2.60 -0.40
CA GLY A 122 7.92 -2.94 -1.37
C GLY A 122 7.36 -1.70 -2.07
N ALA A 123 7.13 -0.60 -1.34
CA ALA A 123 6.68 0.66 -1.91
C ALA A 123 7.74 1.25 -2.86
N PHE A 124 9.00 1.25 -2.48
CA PHE A 124 10.09 1.71 -3.34
C PHE A 124 10.23 0.88 -4.61
N LEU A 125 10.14 -0.45 -4.52
CA LEU A 125 10.23 -1.32 -5.68
C LEU A 125 9.07 -1.07 -6.65
N SER A 126 7.85 -0.92 -6.14
CA SER A 126 6.65 -0.63 -6.92
C SER A 126 6.69 0.77 -7.54
N SER A 127 7.36 1.75 -6.93
CA SER A 127 7.45 3.13 -7.43
C SER A 127 8.12 3.26 -8.80
N ILE A 128 8.84 2.24 -9.22
CA ILE A 128 9.54 2.23 -10.53
C ILE A 128 8.53 2.15 -11.69
N ASN A 129 7.45 1.40 -11.52
CA ASN A 129 6.53 1.10 -12.62
C ASN A 129 5.06 1.44 -12.33
N THR A 130 4.64 1.41 -11.07
CA THR A 130 3.24 1.62 -10.69
C THR A 130 2.89 3.11 -10.73
N LYS A 131 1.80 3.44 -11.44
CA LYS A 131 1.39 4.84 -11.63
C LYS A 131 0.72 5.46 -10.42
N HIS A 132 0.02 4.66 -9.65
CA HIS A 132 -0.81 5.12 -8.53
C HIS A 132 -0.44 4.32 -7.29
N GLN A 133 -0.01 5.02 -6.26
CA GLN A 133 0.44 4.41 -5.03
C GLN A 133 -0.19 5.09 -3.83
N LEU A 134 -0.71 4.30 -2.90
CA LEU A 134 -1.05 4.71 -1.54
C LEU A 134 -0.05 4.06 -0.58
N VAL A 135 0.78 4.87 0.04
CA VAL A 135 1.75 4.44 1.06
C VAL A 135 1.22 4.86 2.42
N MET A 136 0.92 3.88 3.25
CA MET A 136 0.37 4.07 4.59
C MET A 136 1.42 3.85 5.67
N ASN A 137 1.09 4.20 6.89
CA ASN A 137 1.98 4.09 8.04
C ASN A 137 3.36 4.69 7.76
N SER A 138 3.38 5.84 7.08
CA SER A 138 4.63 6.48 6.71
C SER A 138 5.26 7.17 7.92
N TYR A 139 6.44 6.70 8.29
CA TYR A 139 7.32 7.25 9.28
C TYR A 139 8.77 6.90 8.89
N PRO A 140 9.76 7.78 9.01
CA PRO A 140 9.65 9.18 9.44
C PRO A 140 8.89 10.05 8.45
N PHE A 141 8.38 11.20 8.91
CA PHE A 141 7.47 12.08 8.14
C PHE A 141 8.07 12.69 6.87
N LEU A 142 9.39 12.67 6.72
CA LEU A 142 10.08 13.07 5.48
C LEU A 142 10.33 11.91 4.52
N SER A 143 9.96 10.69 4.90
CA SER A 143 10.04 9.54 4.01
C SER A 143 9.03 9.69 2.89
N SER A 144 9.50 9.75 1.65
CA SER A 144 8.62 9.93 0.49
C SER A 144 8.90 8.88 -0.58
N VAL A 145 7.83 8.47 -1.25
CA VAL A 145 7.89 7.63 -2.44
C VAL A 145 7.39 8.49 -3.60
N PRO A 146 8.13 8.61 -4.71
CA PRO A 146 7.72 9.42 -5.85
C PRO A 146 6.34 9.01 -6.38
N ASN A 147 5.51 10.00 -6.71
CA ASN A 147 4.16 9.80 -7.26
C ASN A 147 3.19 9.01 -6.36
N ALA A 148 3.43 9.00 -5.05
CA ALA A 148 2.57 8.33 -4.09
C ALA A 148 1.66 9.30 -3.35
N TRP A 149 0.47 8.83 -2.98
CA TRP A 149 -0.29 9.35 -1.88
C TRP A 149 0.32 8.81 -0.61
N ILE A 150 0.67 9.67 0.34
CA ILE A 150 1.33 9.29 1.59
C ILE A 150 0.39 9.55 2.75
N PHE A 151 0.09 8.51 3.49
CA PHE A 151 -0.69 8.55 4.69
C PHE A 151 0.22 8.29 5.89
N HIS A 152 0.46 9.34 6.67
CA HIS A 152 1.38 9.28 7.79
C HIS A 152 0.76 8.56 8.99
N MET A 153 1.62 8.02 9.85
CA MET A 153 1.23 7.58 11.19
C MET A 153 0.70 8.76 12.00
N TRP A 154 -0.14 8.47 12.97
CA TRP A 154 -0.59 9.45 13.94
C TRP A 154 0.55 9.87 14.87
N ALA A 155 0.65 11.17 15.13
CA ALA A 155 1.59 11.69 16.10
C ALA A 155 0.90 12.68 17.04
N HIS A 156 1.08 12.47 18.33
CA HIS A 156 0.50 13.31 19.36
C HIS A 156 1.47 13.55 20.51
N TYR A 157 1.31 14.65 21.21
CA TYR A 157 2.03 14.95 22.43
C TYR A 157 1.51 14.06 23.58
N GLU A 158 2.24 14.05 24.72
CA GLU A 158 1.81 13.33 25.93
C GLU A 158 0.41 13.74 26.45
N ASP A 159 -0.03 14.95 26.16
CA ASP A 159 -1.35 15.47 26.53
C ASP A 159 -2.46 15.11 25.51
N GLY A 160 -2.14 14.32 24.49
CA GLY A 160 -3.06 13.86 23.46
C GLY A 160 -3.34 14.85 22.33
N ARG A 161 -2.75 16.05 22.34
CA ARG A 161 -2.90 17.00 21.23
C ARG A 161 -2.10 16.51 20.02
N PRO A 162 -2.66 16.61 18.80
CA PRO A 162 -1.93 16.26 17.59
C PRO A 162 -0.72 17.18 17.40
N VAL A 163 0.38 16.60 16.92
CA VAL A 163 1.59 17.37 16.57
C VAL A 163 1.38 18.01 15.19
N PRO A 164 1.58 19.31 15.00
CA PRO A 164 1.48 19.96 13.71
C PRO A 164 2.44 19.37 12.68
N TYR A 165 2.02 19.28 11.43
CA TYR A 165 2.83 18.65 10.38
C TYR A 165 4.18 19.35 10.15
N ASP A 166 4.23 20.67 10.19
CA ASP A 166 5.47 21.42 10.04
C ASP A 166 6.47 21.13 11.16
N GLU A 167 5.98 20.88 12.38
CA GLU A 167 6.82 20.44 13.49
C GLU A 167 7.28 18.99 13.30
N LEU A 168 6.38 18.10 12.85
CA LEU A 168 6.76 16.72 12.50
C LEU A 168 7.87 16.68 11.45
N ALA A 169 7.73 17.48 10.39
CA ALA A 169 8.68 17.51 9.28
C ALA A 169 10.04 18.11 9.65
N THR A 170 10.09 19.04 10.60
CA THR A 170 11.32 19.75 10.97
C THR A 170 12.01 19.19 12.20
N THR A 171 11.24 18.83 13.23
CA THR A 171 11.77 18.43 14.54
C THR A 171 11.86 16.91 14.69
N TYR A 172 10.86 16.19 14.14
CA TYR A 172 10.71 14.74 14.31
C TYR A 172 10.95 13.97 13.01
N ALA A 173 11.79 14.48 12.13
CA ALA A 173 12.07 13.88 10.82
C ALA A 173 12.89 12.57 10.89
N SER A 174 13.44 12.22 12.06
CA SER A 174 14.25 11.01 12.25
C SER A 174 13.41 9.80 12.68
N TYR A 175 14.02 8.60 12.64
CA TYR A 175 13.38 7.36 13.14
C TYR A 175 13.22 7.33 14.68
N ASP A 176 13.91 8.21 15.40
CA ASP A 176 13.70 8.42 16.83
C ASP A 176 12.85 9.68 16.99
N PRO A 177 11.57 9.54 17.37
CA PRO A 177 10.68 10.69 17.54
C PRO A 177 11.07 11.58 18.73
N GLY A 178 12.09 11.18 19.51
CA GLY A 178 12.41 11.84 20.76
C GLY A 178 11.42 11.47 21.87
N HIS A 179 11.58 12.10 23.01
CA HIS A 179 10.86 11.69 24.23
C HIS A 179 9.52 12.42 24.46
N ASN A 180 9.06 13.25 23.51
CA ASN A 180 7.94 14.17 23.78
C ASN A 180 6.72 13.92 22.90
N ILE A 181 6.77 12.95 21.99
CA ILE A 181 5.64 12.58 21.15
C ILE A 181 5.45 11.07 21.10
N HIS A 182 4.19 10.67 20.94
CA HIS A 182 3.80 9.31 20.63
C HIS A 182 3.48 9.20 19.16
N VAL A 183 3.90 8.11 18.52
CA VAL A 183 3.61 7.81 17.12
C VAL A 183 2.91 6.46 17.06
N GLU A 184 1.74 6.43 16.44
CA GLU A 184 0.88 5.25 16.37
C GLU A 184 0.56 4.89 14.92
N PRO A 185 0.50 3.60 14.58
CA PRO A 185 0.02 3.15 13.28
C PRO A 185 -1.43 3.60 13.03
N ASN A 186 -1.79 3.71 11.77
CA ASN A 186 -3.16 3.98 11.36
C ASN A 186 -4.08 2.82 11.80
N ASP A 187 -5.25 3.15 12.31
CA ASP A 187 -6.25 2.14 12.66
C ASP A 187 -7.08 1.71 11.45
N MET A 188 -8.01 0.78 11.68
CA MET A 188 -8.86 0.21 10.63
C MET A 188 -9.69 1.26 9.91
N ASP A 189 -10.25 2.23 10.63
CA ASP A 189 -11.13 3.27 10.07
C ASP A 189 -10.31 4.27 9.24
N ASP A 190 -9.13 4.65 9.72
CA ASP A 190 -8.17 5.49 9.01
C ASP A 190 -7.71 4.83 7.70
N ILE A 191 -7.35 3.55 7.77
CA ILE A 191 -6.93 2.75 6.61
C ILE A 191 -8.05 2.68 5.57
N LEU A 192 -9.27 2.39 6.02
CA LEU A 192 -10.42 2.29 5.12
C LEU A 192 -10.69 3.63 4.44
N ALA A 193 -10.70 4.73 5.20
CA ALA A 193 -10.94 6.07 4.67
C ALA A 193 -9.85 6.48 3.65
N ALA A 194 -8.58 6.20 3.94
CA ALA A 194 -7.47 6.47 3.03
C ALA A 194 -7.58 5.69 1.72
N VAL A 195 -7.95 4.40 1.79
CA VAL A 195 -8.13 3.56 0.61
C VAL A 195 -9.34 4.00 -0.22
N GLU A 196 -10.48 4.33 0.40
CA GLU A 196 -11.65 4.83 -0.32
C GLU A 196 -11.32 6.14 -1.05
N PHE A 197 -10.72 7.09 -0.36
CA PHE A 197 -10.27 8.35 -0.97
C PHE A 197 -9.32 8.11 -2.16
N PHE A 198 -8.32 7.26 -1.98
CA PHE A 198 -7.36 6.93 -3.04
C PHE A 198 -8.02 6.31 -4.27
N LEU A 199 -8.94 5.36 -4.07
CA LEU A 199 -9.66 4.71 -5.17
C LEU A 199 -10.56 5.70 -5.91
N ASP A 200 -11.23 6.61 -5.19
CA ASP A 200 -12.06 7.65 -5.80
C ASP A 200 -11.21 8.64 -6.63
N GLU A 201 -10.03 9.02 -6.14
CA GLU A 201 -9.12 9.93 -6.87
C GLU A 201 -8.54 9.31 -8.16
N ILE A 202 -8.26 8.01 -8.17
CA ILE A 202 -7.73 7.35 -9.38
C ILE A 202 -8.82 7.00 -10.40
N ASP A 203 -10.07 6.86 -9.96
CA ASP A 203 -11.22 6.61 -10.85
C ASP A 203 -11.86 7.92 -11.35
N ALA A 204 -11.54 9.07 -10.75
CA ALA A 204 -12.00 10.36 -11.20
C ALA A 204 -11.44 10.69 -12.61
N PRO A 205 -12.25 11.23 -13.55
CA PRO A 205 -11.72 11.68 -14.81
C PRO A 205 -10.68 12.77 -14.56
N SER A 206 -9.50 12.60 -15.12
CA SER A 206 -8.36 13.52 -14.99
C SER A 206 -8.67 14.88 -15.60
N GLU A 207 -9.39 15.70 -14.89
CA GLU A 207 -9.32 17.15 -15.11
C GLU A 207 -7.98 17.57 -14.51
N GLY A 208 -6.98 17.69 -15.40
CA GLY A 208 -5.63 18.21 -15.21
C GLY A 208 -5.21 18.61 -13.79
N ILE A 209 -4.96 17.66 -12.91
CA ILE A 209 -4.40 17.96 -11.60
C ILE A 209 -2.89 18.15 -11.76
N GLY A 210 -2.53 19.27 -12.34
CA GLY A 210 -1.21 19.85 -12.21
C GLY A 210 -1.15 20.65 -10.92
N GLY A 211 -0.77 20.02 -9.83
CA GLY A 211 -0.56 20.72 -8.56
C GLY A 211 -0.75 19.79 -7.37
N SER A 212 0.10 19.93 -6.38
CA SER A 212 -0.05 19.26 -5.09
C SER A 212 -1.33 19.74 -4.44
N LYS A 213 -2.38 18.91 -4.43
CA LYS A 213 -3.56 19.19 -3.65
C LYS A 213 -3.30 18.67 -2.24
N LEU A 214 -2.97 19.58 -1.36
CA LEU A 214 -2.91 19.30 0.07
C LEU A 214 -4.36 19.25 0.57
N VAL A 215 -4.86 18.07 0.88
CA VAL A 215 -6.12 17.93 1.59
C VAL A 215 -5.78 17.77 3.06
N LEU A 216 -5.73 18.87 3.78
CA LEU A 216 -5.53 18.88 5.22
C LEU A 216 -6.84 19.27 5.88
N GLU A 217 -7.56 18.29 6.38
CA GLU A 217 -8.45 18.51 7.51
C GLU A 217 -7.86 17.74 8.70
N TRP A 218 -6.95 18.39 9.39
CA TRP A 218 -6.44 17.92 10.68
C TRP A 218 -7.52 18.17 11.74
N PRO A 219 -7.92 17.17 12.56
CA PRO A 219 -7.20 15.94 12.88
C PRO A 219 -7.60 14.68 12.11
N THR A 220 -8.42 14.72 11.09
CA THR A 220 -9.10 13.54 10.58
C THR A 220 -8.35 12.76 9.50
N VAL A 221 -7.61 13.38 8.60
CA VAL A 221 -6.78 12.65 7.60
C VAL A 221 -5.71 13.58 7.00
N SER A 222 -4.46 13.18 7.00
CA SER A 222 -3.38 13.91 6.30
C SER A 222 -2.89 13.12 5.09
N LEU A 223 -3.51 13.33 3.94
CA LEU A 223 -3.07 12.76 2.67
C LEU A 223 -2.24 13.77 1.88
N PHE A 224 -1.01 13.42 1.53
CA PHE A 224 -0.12 14.23 0.72
C PHE A 224 0.11 13.57 -0.64
N ARG A 225 -0.02 14.34 -1.71
CA ARG A 225 0.53 13.98 -3.01
C ARG A 225 1.75 14.86 -3.29
N MET A 226 2.92 14.22 -3.40
CA MET A 226 4.11 14.92 -3.91
C MET A 226 4.09 14.86 -5.44
N SER A 227 4.03 16.03 -6.08
CA SER A 227 4.30 16.18 -7.52
C SER A 227 5.78 16.48 -7.71
N ASN A 228 6.38 15.86 -8.74
CA ASN A 228 7.71 16.27 -9.23
C ASN A 228 7.67 17.67 -9.85
#